data_fd2d89aa741b4753a1583447389a5813
#
_entry.id   fd2d89aa741b4753a1583447389a5813
#
_cell.length_a   1.000
_cell.length_b   1.000
_cell.length_c   1.000
_cell.angle_alpha   90.00
_cell.angle_beta   90.00
_cell.angle_gamma   90.00
#
_symmetry.space_group_name_H-M   'P 1'
#
loop_
_entity.id
_entity.type
_entity.pdbx_description
1 polymer ?
#
loop_
_entity_poly.entity_id
_entity_poly.type
_entity_poly.pdbx_seq_one_letter_code
_entity_poly.pdbx_strand_id
1 'polypeptide(L)'
;MIFAIFAFACGGEKPSTNADSTVKNTAGNNAASPTSTNPTAANSAAPSVSTYEIVNTYKHDSKAFTQGLVFQNGFFYESTGEYGDSTLRKVEPQTGKVLQEHEVAREYFAEGMTILNGKIYQITWRENTAFVYDAENFKILREIKYQGSGWGLTNDGTHLILSDGTHIIKFLDPETFNTVRTITVKKEDGAPVYHLNELEFVKGEIWANIWHSETNATDSEHGFLPNIGKPNYIARIDPNSGKILGWIDLANISPEDVKDSENTLNGIAYDAQNDRIFVTGKKWKKLFEIKLKPKS
;
A
#
# COMPACT_ATOMS: atom_id res chain seq x y z
N MET A 1 -54.87 -14.46 -4.88
CA MET A 1 -55.40 -15.31 -5.98
C MET A 1 -54.17 -15.65 -6.81
N ILE A 2 -53.67 -16.70 -6.75
CA ILE A 2 -53.64 -18.12 -6.96
C ILE A 2 -52.18 -18.59 -6.93
N PHE A 3 -51.91 -19.53 -6.06
CA PHE A 3 -50.72 -20.38 -5.99
C PHE A 3 -50.54 -21.26 -7.25
N ALA A 4 -49.34 -21.58 -7.61
CA ALA A 4 -48.99 -22.84 -8.26
C ALA A 4 -47.60 -23.30 -7.82
N ILE A 5 -47.62 -24.34 -7.00
CA ILE A 5 -46.52 -25.21 -6.61
C ILE A 5 -46.45 -26.33 -7.63
N PHE A 6 -45.27 -26.68 -8.11
CA PHE A 6 -45.01 -28.00 -8.69
C PHE A 6 -43.73 -28.58 -8.09
N ALA A 7 -43.95 -29.60 -7.29
CA ALA A 7 -42.95 -30.59 -6.89
C ALA A 7 -43.09 -31.81 -7.79
N PHE A 8 -41.98 -32.38 -8.25
CA PHE A 8 -41.95 -33.81 -8.64
C PHE A 8 -40.62 -34.44 -8.17
N ALA A 9 -40.79 -35.64 -7.72
CA ALA A 9 -39.91 -36.44 -6.95
C ALA A 9 -39.19 -37.54 -7.73
N CYS A 10 -38.07 -38.00 -7.12
CA CYS A 10 -37.51 -39.36 -7.05
C CYS A 10 -37.36 -40.25 -8.29
N GLY A 11 -36.16 -40.80 -8.39
CA GLY A 11 -35.85 -42.04 -9.11
C GLY A 11 -34.37 -42.37 -8.97
N GLY A 12 -34.09 -43.22 -7.98
CA GLY A 12 -32.81 -43.85 -7.72
C GLY A 12 -32.64 -45.15 -8.49
N GLU A 13 -31.41 -45.56 -8.70
CA GLU A 13 -31.02 -46.96 -8.78
C GLU A 13 -29.48 -47.10 -8.67
N LYS A 14 -29.06 -47.94 -7.75
CA LYS A 14 -27.81 -48.72 -7.66
C LYS A 14 -28.21 -50.20 -7.82
N PRO A 15 -27.31 -51.19 -7.87
CA PRO A 15 -25.87 -51.32 -8.21
C PRO A 15 -25.62 -52.54 -9.13
N SER A 16 -24.37 -52.79 -9.56
CA SER A 16 -23.94 -54.19 -9.89
C SER A 16 -22.44 -54.34 -9.83
N THR A 17 -22.08 -55.42 -9.26
CA THR A 17 -20.88 -56.02 -8.69
C THR A 17 -20.07 -56.81 -9.73
N ASN A 18 -18.76 -57.01 -9.35
CA ASN A 18 -17.85 -58.18 -9.63
C ASN A 18 -17.18 -58.32 -11.04
N ALA A 19 -15.85 -58.41 -11.06
CA ALA A 19 -15.13 -59.64 -10.87
C ALA A 19 -13.62 -59.50 -10.90
N ASP A 20 -13.00 -60.25 -10.01
CA ASP A 20 -11.65 -60.69 -9.75
C ASP A 20 -10.93 -61.28 -10.98
N SER A 21 -9.62 -61.05 -11.14
CA SER A 21 -8.70 -62.00 -11.72
C SER A 21 -7.23 -61.72 -11.26
N THR A 22 -6.78 -62.58 -10.37
CA THR A 22 -5.39 -62.83 -9.99
C THR A 22 -4.57 -63.35 -11.15
N VAL A 23 -3.36 -62.77 -11.32
CA VAL A 23 -2.21 -63.54 -11.92
C VAL A 23 -0.94 -63.21 -11.13
N LYS A 24 -0.25 -64.27 -10.76
CA LYS A 24 0.95 -64.36 -9.94
C LYS A 24 2.23 -64.11 -10.73
N ASN A 25 3.22 -63.52 -10.01
CA ASN A 25 4.68 -63.78 -9.98
C ASN A 25 5.52 -63.66 -11.26
N THR A 26 6.59 -62.90 -11.21
CA THR A 26 7.93 -63.37 -10.75
C THR A 26 8.99 -62.28 -10.74
N ALA A 27 9.73 -62.26 -9.63
CA ALA A 27 11.17 -62.00 -9.47
C ALA A 27 11.91 -60.82 -10.13
N GLY A 28 12.38 -59.93 -9.27
CA GLY A 28 13.85 -59.62 -9.22
C GLY A 28 14.31 -58.44 -10.08
N ASN A 29 14.56 -57.30 -9.43
CA ASN A 29 15.92 -56.73 -9.47
C ASN A 29 16.01 -55.50 -8.58
N ASN A 30 17.10 -55.45 -7.81
CA ASN A 30 17.55 -54.35 -7.00
C ASN A 30 17.63 -53.05 -7.84
N ALA A 31 16.88 -52.04 -7.48
CA ALA A 31 17.16 -50.66 -7.86
C ALA A 31 17.19 -49.82 -6.59
N ALA A 32 18.31 -49.17 -6.36
CA ALA A 32 18.58 -48.30 -5.25
C ALA A 32 17.51 -47.20 -5.15
N SER A 33 16.99 -46.97 -3.95
CA SER A 33 16.13 -45.82 -3.61
C SER A 33 16.87 -44.52 -3.92
N PRO A 34 16.27 -43.56 -4.62
CA PRO A 34 16.84 -42.24 -4.68
C PRO A 34 16.73 -41.61 -3.29
N THR A 35 17.87 -41.26 -2.75
CA THR A 35 17.98 -40.45 -1.53
C THR A 35 17.22 -39.17 -1.75
N SER A 36 16.08 -38.99 -1.05
CA SER A 36 15.37 -37.73 -0.98
C SER A 36 16.28 -36.71 -0.31
N THR A 37 16.96 -35.92 -1.10
CA THR A 37 17.57 -34.69 -0.60
C THR A 37 16.43 -33.74 -0.32
N ASN A 38 16.03 -33.61 0.95
CA ASN A 38 15.23 -32.51 1.40
C ASN A 38 15.91 -31.21 0.92
N PRO A 39 15.20 -30.32 0.23
CA PRO A 39 15.74 -28.99 -0.02
C PRO A 39 15.97 -28.36 1.35
N THR A 40 17.24 -28.10 1.66
CA THR A 40 17.65 -27.30 2.81
C THR A 40 16.81 -26.06 2.80
N ALA A 41 16.01 -25.83 3.86
CA ALA A 41 15.28 -24.60 4.05
C ALA A 41 16.27 -23.45 3.86
N ALA A 42 16.05 -22.65 2.84
CA ALA A 42 16.84 -21.44 2.64
C ALA A 42 16.72 -20.63 3.92
N ASN A 43 17.84 -20.42 4.59
CA ASN A 43 17.95 -19.59 5.77
C ASN A 43 17.58 -18.18 5.29
N SER A 44 16.31 -17.78 5.43
CA SER A 44 15.88 -16.42 5.10
C SER A 44 16.52 -15.53 6.14
N ALA A 45 17.53 -14.77 5.71
CA ALA A 45 18.12 -13.76 6.58
C ALA A 45 17.00 -12.77 6.99
N ALA A 46 17.02 -12.34 8.25
CA ALA A 46 16.05 -11.34 8.75
C ALA A 46 15.98 -10.11 7.82
N PRO A 47 14.80 -9.49 7.64
CA PRO A 47 14.66 -8.32 6.78
C PRO A 47 15.67 -7.25 7.14
N SER A 48 16.36 -6.73 6.15
CA SER A 48 17.38 -5.70 6.36
C SER A 48 16.74 -4.42 6.89
N VAL A 49 17.42 -3.75 7.83
CA VAL A 49 17.04 -2.40 8.25
C VAL A 49 18.03 -1.42 7.62
N SER A 50 17.49 -0.47 6.86
CA SER A 50 18.25 0.67 6.36
C SER A 50 18.01 1.88 7.26
N THR A 51 18.98 2.75 7.34
CA THR A 51 18.84 4.11 7.87
C THR A 51 19.02 5.11 6.72
N TYR A 52 19.12 6.38 7.03
CA TYR A 52 19.14 7.44 6.02
C TYR A 52 20.32 8.40 6.17
N GLU A 53 20.58 9.11 5.10
CA GLU A 53 21.37 10.33 5.04
C GLU A 53 20.49 11.40 4.39
N ILE A 54 20.40 12.59 4.98
CA ILE A 54 19.71 13.72 4.35
C ILE A 54 20.64 14.29 3.29
N VAL A 55 20.18 14.27 2.03
CA VAL A 55 20.89 14.84 0.87
C VAL A 55 20.50 16.31 0.71
N ASN A 56 19.21 16.60 0.75
CA ASN A 56 18.65 17.94 0.66
C ASN A 56 17.44 18.09 1.61
N THR A 57 17.16 19.35 1.95
CA THR A 57 15.98 19.73 2.71
C THR A 57 15.22 20.81 1.94
N TYR A 58 13.94 20.59 1.73
CA TYR A 58 13.05 21.50 1.03
C TYR A 58 12.03 22.08 2.01
N LYS A 59 11.49 23.25 1.67
CA LYS A 59 10.36 23.82 2.41
C LYS A 59 9.10 23.02 2.13
N HIS A 60 8.34 22.78 3.18
CA HIS A 60 7.04 22.14 3.09
C HIS A 60 6.00 22.99 3.85
N ASP A 61 4.75 22.97 3.41
CA ASP A 61 3.68 23.74 4.01
C ASP A 61 3.21 23.09 5.33
N SER A 62 3.46 23.76 6.45
CA SER A 62 3.04 23.28 7.77
C SER A 62 1.52 23.20 7.97
N LYS A 63 0.73 23.60 7.00
CA LYS A 63 -0.73 23.39 6.97
C LYS A 63 -1.13 22.17 6.17
N ALA A 64 -0.22 21.61 5.39
CA ALA A 64 -0.48 20.43 4.57
C ALA A 64 -0.58 19.17 5.44
N PHE A 65 -1.77 18.65 5.64
CA PHE A 65 -1.99 17.35 6.25
C PHE A 65 -1.78 16.26 5.19
N THR A 66 -0.51 15.99 4.88
CA THR A 66 -0.09 15.14 3.76
C THR A 66 -0.65 13.72 3.87
N GLN A 67 -1.35 13.29 2.82
CA GLN A 67 -1.94 11.97 2.70
C GLN A 67 -1.48 11.21 1.43
N GLY A 68 -0.89 11.92 0.48
CA GLY A 68 -0.28 11.33 -0.70
C GLY A 68 0.75 12.26 -1.29
N LEU A 69 1.87 11.72 -1.76
CA LEU A 69 2.97 12.49 -2.33
C LEU A 69 3.53 11.77 -3.56
N VAL A 70 3.68 12.50 -4.66
CA VAL A 70 4.30 12.00 -5.90
C VAL A 70 5.30 13.02 -6.42
N PHE A 71 6.46 12.58 -6.90
CA PHE A 71 7.38 13.43 -7.65
C PHE A 71 7.34 13.07 -9.14
N GLN A 72 6.96 14.04 -9.96
CA GLN A 72 6.91 13.84 -11.41
C GLN A 72 7.29 15.11 -12.17
N ASN A 73 8.12 14.96 -13.21
CA ASN A 73 8.52 16.05 -14.11
C ASN A 73 9.09 17.29 -13.38
N GLY A 74 9.83 17.07 -12.28
CA GLY A 74 10.46 18.14 -11.52
C GLY A 74 9.59 18.83 -10.48
N PHE A 75 8.37 18.35 -10.24
CA PHE A 75 7.42 18.90 -9.29
C PHE A 75 6.92 17.84 -8.32
N PHE A 76 6.58 18.28 -7.10
CA PHE A 76 5.75 17.46 -6.22
C PHE A 76 4.27 17.65 -6.55
N TYR A 77 3.54 16.55 -6.49
CA TYR A 77 2.08 16.53 -6.43
C TYR A 77 1.71 15.98 -5.07
N GLU A 78 0.80 16.67 -4.39
CA GLU A 78 0.46 16.37 -3.00
C GLU A 78 -1.05 16.35 -2.81
N SER A 79 -1.54 15.32 -2.15
CA SER A 79 -2.89 15.23 -1.62
C SER A 79 -2.87 15.55 -0.13
N THR A 80 -3.68 16.49 0.30
CA THR A 80 -3.82 16.84 1.72
C THR A 80 -5.21 16.50 2.22
N GLY A 81 -5.28 15.96 3.44
CA GLY A 81 -6.52 15.61 4.12
C GLY A 81 -7.11 16.77 4.94
N GLU A 82 -8.06 16.43 5.78
CA GLU A 82 -8.92 17.24 6.66
C GLU A 82 -10.22 17.71 5.99
N TYR A 83 -11.35 17.48 6.68
CA TYR A 83 -12.65 17.93 6.20
C TYR A 83 -12.71 19.45 6.09
N GLY A 84 -13.08 19.93 4.92
CA GLY A 84 -13.17 21.37 4.63
C GLY A 84 -11.86 22.01 4.17
N ASP A 85 -10.71 21.31 4.30
CA ASP A 85 -9.38 21.81 3.97
C ASP A 85 -8.59 20.87 3.05
N SER A 86 -9.20 19.79 2.56
CA SER A 86 -8.57 18.83 1.65
C SER A 86 -8.26 19.44 0.29
N THR A 87 -7.06 19.19 -0.23
CA THR A 87 -6.62 19.73 -1.52
C THR A 87 -5.83 18.73 -2.34
N LEU A 88 -5.74 18.97 -3.64
CA LEU A 88 -4.76 18.42 -4.57
C LEU A 88 -3.85 19.56 -5.02
N ARG A 89 -2.52 19.40 -4.88
CA ARG A 89 -1.55 20.48 -5.12
C ARG A 89 -0.44 20.06 -6.08
N LYS A 90 0.07 21.04 -6.84
CA LYS A 90 1.35 20.96 -7.54
C LYS A 90 2.31 21.95 -6.92
N VAL A 91 3.45 21.48 -6.44
CA VAL A 91 4.38 22.24 -5.61
C VAL A 91 5.76 22.29 -6.25
N GLU A 92 6.37 23.48 -6.29
CA GLU A 92 7.74 23.70 -6.72
C GLU A 92 8.72 23.29 -5.62
N PRO A 93 9.63 22.31 -5.86
CA PRO A 93 10.52 21.80 -4.80
C PRO A 93 11.40 22.86 -4.14
N GLN A 94 12.01 23.76 -4.92
CA GLN A 94 13.03 24.69 -4.44
C GLN A 94 12.45 25.73 -3.46
N THR A 95 11.21 26.13 -3.66
CA THR A 95 10.59 27.22 -2.89
C THR A 95 9.49 26.73 -1.95
N GLY A 96 8.93 25.54 -2.18
CA GLY A 96 7.72 25.05 -1.53
C GLY A 96 6.45 25.79 -1.99
N LYS A 97 6.53 26.56 -3.11
CA LYS A 97 5.39 27.32 -3.62
C LYS A 97 4.38 26.38 -4.29
N VAL A 98 3.12 26.51 -3.89
CA VAL A 98 1.99 25.88 -4.59
C VAL A 98 1.78 26.63 -5.91
N LEU A 99 1.96 25.92 -7.03
CA LEU A 99 1.80 26.45 -8.38
C LEU A 99 0.39 26.27 -8.91
N GLN A 100 -0.28 25.21 -8.47
CA GLN A 100 -1.62 24.85 -8.84
C GLN A 100 -2.28 24.12 -7.67
N GLU A 101 -3.55 24.41 -7.45
CA GLU A 101 -4.33 23.80 -6.37
C GLU A 101 -5.76 23.55 -6.84
N HIS A 102 -6.33 22.45 -6.37
CA HIS A 102 -7.73 22.11 -6.48
C HIS A 102 -8.27 21.85 -5.07
N GLU A 103 -9.24 22.63 -4.61
CA GLU A 103 -9.94 22.39 -3.36
C GLU A 103 -10.93 21.22 -3.52
N VAL A 104 -10.81 20.22 -2.67
CA VAL A 104 -11.76 19.09 -2.64
C VAL A 104 -13.01 19.53 -1.89
N ALA A 105 -14.19 19.08 -2.33
CA ALA A 105 -15.44 19.45 -1.69
C ALA A 105 -15.44 19.08 -0.20
N ARG A 106 -16.03 19.96 0.64
CA ARG A 106 -15.86 19.99 2.10
C ARG A 106 -16.31 18.74 2.84
N GLU A 107 -17.17 17.94 2.21
CA GLU A 107 -17.68 16.66 2.72
C GLU A 107 -16.70 15.50 2.56
N TYR A 108 -15.61 15.69 1.83
CA TYR A 108 -14.61 14.65 1.61
C TYR A 108 -13.35 14.90 2.43
N PHE A 109 -12.83 13.83 2.99
CA PHE A 109 -11.47 13.80 3.52
C PHE A 109 -10.57 13.15 2.47
N ALA A 110 -9.76 13.93 1.75
CA ALA A 110 -8.87 13.39 0.74
C ALA A 110 -7.70 12.62 1.38
N GLU A 111 -7.30 11.56 0.74
CA GLU A 111 -6.30 10.61 1.18
C GLU A 111 -5.24 10.40 0.08
N GLY A 112 -4.72 9.20 -0.05
CA GLY A 112 -3.66 8.86 -0.99
C GLY A 112 -3.94 9.29 -2.42
N MET A 113 -2.88 9.54 -3.16
CA MET A 113 -2.94 9.89 -4.57
C MET A 113 -1.83 9.23 -5.38
N THR A 114 -2.05 9.08 -6.68
CA THR A 114 -1.00 8.67 -7.60
C THR A 114 -1.23 9.23 -9.00
N ILE A 115 -0.19 9.18 -9.86
CA ILE A 115 -0.29 9.63 -11.24
C ILE A 115 -0.03 8.44 -12.16
N LEU A 116 -0.99 8.13 -13.02
CA LEU A 116 -0.89 7.05 -13.99
C LEU A 116 -1.44 7.50 -15.36
N ASN A 117 -0.66 7.35 -16.42
CA ASN A 117 -1.07 7.67 -17.80
C ASN A 117 -1.66 9.08 -17.98
N GLY A 118 -1.02 10.10 -17.35
CA GLY A 118 -1.45 11.49 -17.46
C GLY A 118 -2.71 11.84 -16.66
N LYS A 119 -3.18 10.94 -15.82
CA LYS A 119 -4.30 11.15 -14.92
C LYS A 119 -3.82 11.10 -13.46
N ILE A 120 -4.36 11.96 -12.60
CA ILE A 120 -4.20 11.89 -11.15
C ILE A 120 -5.40 11.14 -10.60
N TYR A 121 -5.14 10.17 -9.75
CA TYR A 121 -6.12 9.45 -8.96
C TYR A 121 -5.96 9.87 -7.50
N GLN A 122 -7.02 10.37 -6.87
CA GLN A 122 -7.06 10.78 -5.46
C GLN A 122 -8.23 10.07 -4.80
N ILE A 123 -7.98 9.38 -3.71
CA ILE A 123 -9.01 8.65 -2.95
C ILE A 123 -9.47 9.46 -1.74
N THR A 124 -10.56 9.02 -1.12
CA THR A 124 -11.10 9.62 0.11
C THR A 124 -11.12 8.59 1.23
N TRP A 125 -11.13 9.06 2.48
CA TRP A 125 -11.11 8.19 3.65
C TRP A 125 -12.32 7.25 3.72
N ARG A 126 -13.51 7.78 3.99
CA ARG A 126 -14.74 7.00 4.28
C ARG A 126 -15.85 7.23 3.26
N GLU A 127 -15.69 8.20 2.39
CA GLU A 127 -16.73 8.60 1.45
C GLU A 127 -16.80 7.66 0.23
N ASN A 128 -15.92 6.63 0.20
CA ASN A 128 -15.91 5.60 -0.85
C ASN A 128 -15.85 6.21 -2.26
N THR A 129 -15.13 7.31 -2.40
CA THR A 129 -15.05 8.09 -3.63
C THR A 129 -13.60 8.27 -4.05
N ALA A 130 -13.33 8.03 -5.32
CA ALA A 130 -12.08 8.41 -5.95
C ALA A 130 -12.36 9.45 -7.01
N PHE A 131 -11.53 10.48 -7.03
CA PHE A 131 -11.52 11.51 -8.07
C PHE A 131 -10.42 11.20 -9.07
N VAL A 132 -10.73 11.32 -10.35
CA VAL A 132 -9.77 11.22 -11.43
C VAL A 132 -9.67 12.58 -12.08
N TYR A 133 -8.46 13.14 -12.09
CA TYR A 133 -8.19 14.45 -12.67
C TYR A 133 -7.28 14.34 -13.89
N ASP A 134 -7.38 15.30 -14.78
CA ASP A 134 -6.35 15.59 -15.74
C ASP A 134 -5.10 16.13 -15.02
N ALA A 135 -3.93 15.53 -15.25
CA ALA A 135 -2.72 15.88 -14.52
C ALA A 135 -2.11 17.25 -14.88
N GLU A 136 -2.50 17.85 -16.01
CA GLU A 136 -1.99 19.15 -16.42
C GLU A 136 -2.76 20.31 -15.79
N ASN A 137 -4.08 20.19 -15.71
CA ASN A 137 -4.94 21.31 -15.33
C ASN A 137 -5.85 21.05 -14.11
N PHE A 138 -5.75 19.86 -13.49
CA PHE A 138 -6.55 19.42 -12.32
C PHE A 138 -8.07 19.44 -12.56
N LYS A 139 -8.50 19.41 -13.81
CA LYS A 139 -9.92 19.26 -14.14
C LYS A 139 -10.37 17.84 -13.76
N ILE A 140 -11.46 17.74 -13.01
CA ILE A 140 -12.10 16.46 -12.72
C ILE A 140 -12.61 15.87 -14.04
N LEU A 141 -12.10 14.69 -14.36
CA LEU A 141 -12.52 13.90 -15.50
C LEU A 141 -13.65 12.95 -15.11
N ARG A 142 -13.58 12.43 -13.88
CA ARG A 142 -14.48 11.40 -13.42
C ARG A 142 -14.47 11.24 -11.90
N GLU A 143 -15.60 10.86 -11.34
CA GLU A 143 -15.72 10.32 -9.98
C GLU A 143 -16.03 8.84 -10.07
N ILE A 144 -15.41 8.05 -9.20
CA ILE A 144 -15.61 6.60 -9.14
C ILE A 144 -15.98 6.24 -7.71
N LYS A 145 -17.04 5.45 -7.56
CA LYS A 145 -17.37 4.87 -6.27
C LYS A 145 -16.67 3.53 -6.11
N TYR A 146 -16.02 3.32 -4.96
CA TYR A 146 -15.37 2.08 -4.60
C TYR A 146 -15.79 1.65 -3.20
N GLN A 147 -15.39 0.46 -2.76
CA GLN A 147 -15.80 -0.07 -1.45
C GLN A 147 -14.64 -0.08 -0.45
N GLY A 148 -14.95 0.34 0.77
CA GLY A 148 -14.02 0.40 1.89
C GLY A 148 -13.29 1.72 1.99
N SER A 149 -12.54 1.89 3.05
CA SER A 149 -11.71 3.07 3.27
C SER A 149 -10.54 3.14 2.31
N GLY A 150 -10.09 4.35 2.06
CA GLY A 150 -8.84 4.61 1.38
C GLY A 150 -7.87 5.34 2.29
N TRP A 151 -6.61 4.87 2.38
CA TRP A 151 -5.53 5.52 3.10
C TRP A 151 -4.41 5.92 2.13
N GLY A 152 -3.61 4.99 1.67
CA GLY A 152 -2.56 5.25 0.69
C GLY A 152 -2.90 4.77 -0.71
N LEU A 153 -2.31 5.41 -1.72
CA LEU A 153 -2.48 5.03 -3.12
C LEU A 153 -1.19 5.25 -3.90
N THR A 154 -0.73 4.20 -4.56
CA THR A 154 0.34 4.27 -5.57
C THR A 154 -0.03 3.45 -6.80
N ASN A 155 0.90 3.20 -7.73
CA ASN A 155 0.67 2.36 -8.90
C ASN A 155 1.94 1.63 -9.34
N ASP A 156 1.77 0.47 -10.02
CA ASP A 156 2.84 -0.32 -10.61
C ASP A 156 3.04 -0.07 -12.13
N GLY A 157 2.42 0.96 -12.67
CA GLY A 157 2.37 1.27 -14.10
C GLY A 157 1.18 0.61 -14.82
N THR A 158 0.48 -0.31 -14.18
CA THR A 158 -0.68 -1.03 -14.72
C THR A 158 -1.89 -0.95 -13.79
N HIS A 159 -1.68 -1.22 -12.50
CA HIS A 159 -2.72 -1.23 -11.47
C HIS A 159 -2.52 -0.09 -10.49
N LEU A 160 -3.60 0.39 -9.92
CA LEU A 160 -3.54 1.17 -8.70
C LEU A 160 -3.33 0.23 -7.52
N ILE A 161 -2.58 0.68 -6.52
CA ILE A 161 -2.23 -0.10 -5.32
C ILE A 161 -2.71 0.70 -4.11
N LEU A 162 -3.65 0.14 -3.34
CA LEU A 162 -4.36 0.81 -2.28
C LEU A 162 -4.13 0.14 -0.92
N SER A 163 -3.86 0.93 0.09
CA SER A 163 -3.92 0.56 1.52
C SER A 163 -5.18 1.12 2.17
N ASP A 164 -5.63 0.48 3.25
CA ASP A 164 -6.82 0.88 4.01
C ASP A 164 -6.58 0.82 5.54
N GLY A 165 -5.33 0.93 5.98
CA GLY A 165 -4.95 0.82 7.38
C GLY A 165 -4.84 -0.61 7.91
N THR A 166 -5.37 -1.59 7.21
CA THR A 166 -5.20 -3.01 7.54
C THR A 166 -3.84 -3.54 7.04
N HIS A 167 -3.64 -4.83 7.19
CA HIS A 167 -2.49 -5.57 6.67
C HIS A 167 -2.72 -6.08 5.22
N ILE A 168 -3.77 -5.64 4.56
CA ILE A 168 -4.14 -6.04 3.20
C ILE A 168 -3.88 -4.87 2.26
N ILE A 169 -3.14 -5.13 1.19
CA ILE A 169 -2.98 -4.20 0.08
C ILE A 169 -3.79 -4.72 -1.12
N LYS A 170 -4.57 -3.84 -1.73
CA LYS A 170 -5.44 -4.13 -2.87
C LYS A 170 -4.80 -3.61 -4.15
N PHE A 171 -4.81 -4.40 -5.20
CA PHE A 171 -4.48 -3.98 -6.55
C PHE A 171 -5.78 -3.78 -7.32
N LEU A 172 -5.95 -2.59 -7.87
CA LEU A 172 -7.21 -2.18 -8.50
C LEU A 172 -6.99 -1.94 -9.99
N ASP A 173 -8.00 -2.26 -10.77
CA ASP A 173 -8.08 -1.80 -12.15
C ASP A 173 -8.33 -0.29 -12.17
N PRO A 174 -7.52 0.53 -12.87
CA PRO A 174 -7.61 1.99 -12.82
C PRO A 174 -8.87 2.55 -13.48
N GLU A 175 -9.52 1.80 -14.36
CA GLU A 175 -10.74 2.26 -15.02
C GLU A 175 -12.01 1.97 -14.21
N THR A 176 -12.04 0.85 -13.50
CA THR A 176 -13.24 0.41 -12.76
C THR A 176 -13.11 0.50 -11.26
N PHE A 177 -11.89 0.65 -10.72
CA PHE A 177 -11.56 0.52 -9.29
C PHE A 177 -11.93 -0.84 -8.67
N ASN A 178 -12.22 -1.83 -9.50
CA ASN A 178 -12.44 -3.18 -9.01
C ASN A 178 -11.12 -3.80 -8.56
N THR A 179 -11.16 -4.50 -7.43
CA THR A 179 -10.00 -5.25 -6.95
C THR A 179 -9.73 -6.42 -7.88
N VAL A 180 -8.53 -6.45 -8.48
CA VAL A 180 -8.05 -7.55 -9.33
C VAL A 180 -7.28 -8.60 -8.55
N ARG A 181 -6.60 -8.19 -7.49
CA ARG A 181 -5.92 -9.08 -6.53
C ARG A 181 -5.62 -8.37 -5.21
N THR A 182 -5.28 -9.14 -4.20
CA THR A 182 -4.82 -8.64 -2.90
C THR A 182 -3.54 -9.36 -2.47
N ILE A 183 -2.76 -8.71 -1.61
CA ILE A 183 -1.68 -9.33 -0.87
C ILE A 183 -1.88 -9.09 0.62
N THR A 184 -1.37 -10.01 1.44
CA THR A 184 -1.39 -9.89 2.90
C THR A 184 0.02 -9.58 3.39
N VAL A 185 0.21 -8.42 4.00
CA VAL A 185 1.53 -7.97 4.47
C VAL A 185 1.86 -8.61 5.81
N LYS A 186 2.97 -9.34 5.86
CA LYS A 186 3.40 -10.12 7.02
C LYS A 186 4.89 -9.99 7.28
N LYS A 187 5.24 -9.99 8.57
CA LYS A 187 6.61 -10.18 9.05
C LYS A 187 7.09 -11.62 8.78
N GLU A 188 8.37 -11.89 9.03
CA GLU A 188 8.94 -13.23 8.88
C GLU A 188 8.30 -14.28 9.80
N ASP A 189 7.90 -13.88 11.01
CA ASP A 189 7.20 -14.71 11.98
C ASP A 189 5.75 -14.99 11.62
N GLY A 190 5.27 -14.45 10.48
CA GLY A 190 3.91 -14.56 10.00
C GLY A 190 2.94 -13.55 10.61
N ALA A 191 3.38 -12.73 11.56
CA ALA A 191 2.54 -11.69 12.14
C ALA A 191 2.18 -10.61 11.11
N PRO A 192 0.92 -10.17 11.05
CA PRO A 192 0.48 -9.12 10.13
C PRO A 192 1.12 -7.77 10.47
N VAL A 193 1.29 -6.92 9.45
CA VAL A 193 1.72 -5.53 9.60
C VAL A 193 0.53 -4.63 9.31
N TYR A 194 0.00 -4.02 10.36
CA TYR A 194 -1.13 -3.09 10.29
C TYR A 194 -0.71 -1.65 10.11
N HIS A 195 -1.68 -0.76 10.00
CA HIS A 195 -1.54 0.69 9.87
C HIS A 195 -0.76 1.10 8.63
N LEU A 196 -0.83 0.27 7.55
CA LEU A 196 -0.28 0.63 6.26
C LEU A 196 -1.01 1.87 5.75
N ASN A 197 -0.27 2.96 5.56
CA ASN A 197 -0.82 4.25 5.18
C ASN A 197 -0.31 4.66 3.79
N GLU A 198 0.28 5.81 3.66
CA GLU A 198 0.76 6.33 2.39
C GLU A 198 1.75 5.37 1.73
N LEU A 199 1.63 5.23 0.41
CA LEU A 199 2.32 4.23 -0.40
C LEU A 199 3.09 4.86 -1.55
N GLU A 200 4.27 4.28 -1.85
CA GLU A 200 5.01 4.57 -3.08
C GLU A 200 5.57 3.28 -3.71
N PHE A 201 5.61 3.23 -5.04
CA PHE A 201 6.17 2.10 -5.77
C PHE A 201 7.61 2.41 -6.21
N VAL A 202 8.57 1.80 -5.52
CA VAL A 202 10.00 2.10 -5.65
C VAL A 202 10.75 0.88 -6.16
N LYS A 203 11.31 0.94 -7.38
CA LYS A 203 12.17 -0.14 -7.93
C LYS A 203 11.56 -1.55 -7.84
N GLY A 204 10.26 -1.67 -8.08
CA GLY A 204 9.58 -2.96 -8.04
C GLY A 204 9.13 -3.41 -6.64
N GLU A 205 9.24 -2.58 -5.63
CA GLU A 205 8.76 -2.79 -4.27
C GLU A 205 7.64 -1.80 -3.91
N ILE A 206 6.74 -2.20 -3.03
CA ILE A 206 5.80 -1.27 -2.39
C ILE A 206 6.46 -0.78 -1.11
N TRP A 207 6.61 0.54 -0.98
CA TRP A 207 7.03 1.18 0.26
C TRP A 207 5.79 1.76 0.94
N ALA A 208 5.65 1.52 2.24
CA ALA A 208 4.48 1.94 2.99
C ALA A 208 4.88 2.67 4.28
N ASN A 209 4.36 3.88 4.48
CA ASN A 209 4.35 4.49 5.79
C ASN A 209 3.51 3.65 6.76
N ILE A 210 3.94 3.57 8.01
CA ILE A 210 3.18 2.92 9.09
C ILE A 210 2.66 4.02 10.02
N TRP A 211 1.35 4.25 10.03
CA TRP A 211 0.73 5.27 10.88
C TRP A 211 0.93 4.93 12.36
N HIS A 212 1.39 5.90 13.16
CA HIS A 212 1.74 5.74 14.57
C HIS A 212 2.66 4.54 14.86
N SER A 213 3.68 4.33 14.01
CA SER A 213 4.53 3.12 14.01
C SER A 213 5.19 2.80 15.37
N GLU A 214 5.36 3.79 16.25
CA GLU A 214 5.97 3.68 17.58
C GLU A 214 5.05 3.13 18.66
N THR A 215 3.73 3.32 18.53
CA THR A 215 2.75 2.94 19.54
C THR A 215 1.63 2.11 18.97
N ASN A 216 1.02 1.26 19.80
CA ASN A 216 -0.23 0.63 19.44
C ASN A 216 -1.33 1.70 19.36
N ALA A 217 -2.04 1.73 18.27
CA ALA A 217 -3.09 2.70 18.04
C ALA A 217 -4.47 2.05 17.96
N THR A 218 -5.47 2.81 18.37
CA THR A 218 -6.88 2.47 18.14
C THR A 218 -7.40 3.47 17.12
N ASP A 219 -7.59 3.02 15.88
CA ASP A 219 -8.26 3.85 14.91
C ASP A 219 -9.79 3.66 14.99
N SER A 220 -10.52 4.66 14.51
CA SER A 220 -11.98 4.70 14.65
C SER A 220 -12.70 3.76 13.69
N GLU A 221 -11.98 3.08 12.83
CA GLU A 221 -12.54 2.17 11.82
C GLU A 221 -12.27 0.71 12.14
N HIS A 222 -11.02 0.38 12.49
CA HIS A 222 -10.59 -1.01 12.71
C HIS A 222 -10.45 -1.36 14.21
N GLY A 223 -10.62 -0.38 15.11
CA GLY A 223 -10.40 -0.57 16.53
C GLY A 223 -8.93 -0.69 16.90
N PHE A 224 -8.64 -1.44 17.96
CA PHE A 224 -7.26 -1.63 18.41
C PHE A 224 -6.51 -2.61 17.51
N LEU A 225 -5.43 -2.14 16.90
CA LEU A 225 -4.50 -2.98 16.12
C LEU A 225 -3.06 -2.79 16.67
N PRO A 226 -2.29 -3.89 16.82
CA PRO A 226 -0.91 -3.79 17.27
C PRO A 226 -0.03 -3.12 16.21
N ASN A 227 0.95 -2.34 16.66
CA ASN A 227 1.92 -1.69 15.79
C ASN A 227 3.32 -2.32 15.92
N ILE A 228 4.29 -1.78 15.18
CA ILE A 228 5.66 -2.33 15.13
C ILE A 228 6.53 -1.89 16.30
N GLY A 229 6.14 -0.88 17.04
CA GLY A 229 6.87 -0.36 18.21
C GLY A 229 8.17 0.37 17.86
N LYS A 230 8.23 1.00 16.67
CA LYS A 230 9.39 1.72 16.16
C LYS A 230 8.96 3.04 15.52
N PRO A 231 9.54 4.20 15.92
CA PRO A 231 9.11 5.50 15.40
C PRO A 231 9.56 5.72 13.96
N ASN A 232 8.67 6.27 13.15
CA ASN A 232 8.94 6.71 11.77
C ASN A 232 9.56 5.61 10.89
N TYR A 233 8.93 4.44 10.85
CA TYR A 233 9.36 3.34 10.00
C TYR A 233 8.55 3.28 8.71
N ILE A 234 9.25 2.97 7.61
CA ILE A 234 8.67 2.60 6.33
C ILE A 234 8.90 1.10 6.10
N ALA A 235 7.86 0.38 5.72
CA ALA A 235 7.95 -1.01 5.30
C ALA A 235 8.31 -1.10 3.83
N ARG A 236 9.26 -1.96 3.46
CA ARG A 236 9.53 -2.36 2.08
C ARG A 236 8.89 -3.73 1.85
N ILE A 237 8.01 -3.83 0.89
CA ILE A 237 7.08 -4.97 0.73
C ILE A 237 7.23 -5.54 -0.68
N ASP A 238 7.32 -6.86 -0.76
CA ASP A 238 7.26 -7.59 -2.02
C ASP A 238 5.83 -7.53 -2.60
N PRO A 239 5.63 -6.97 -3.80
CA PRO A 239 4.29 -6.77 -4.35
C PRO A 239 3.59 -8.06 -4.74
N ASN A 240 4.28 -9.19 -4.83
CA ASN A 240 3.69 -10.45 -5.22
C ASN A 240 3.27 -11.29 -4.01
N SER A 241 4.09 -11.31 -2.96
CA SER A 241 3.89 -12.17 -1.80
C SER A 241 3.38 -11.45 -0.55
N GLY A 242 3.52 -10.12 -0.48
CA GLY A 242 3.26 -9.34 0.73
C GLY A 242 4.31 -9.50 1.83
N LYS A 243 5.43 -10.17 1.56
CA LYS A 243 6.53 -10.32 2.53
C LYS A 243 7.25 -8.99 2.73
N ILE A 244 7.66 -8.72 3.96
CA ILE A 244 8.57 -7.63 4.26
C ILE A 244 9.96 -7.96 3.71
N LEU A 245 10.46 -7.14 2.80
CA LEU A 245 11.81 -7.21 2.23
C LEU A 245 12.83 -6.49 3.10
N GLY A 246 12.38 -5.46 3.81
CA GLY A 246 13.21 -4.66 4.69
C GLY A 246 12.43 -3.53 5.32
N TRP A 247 13.13 -2.79 6.15
CA TRP A 247 12.61 -1.62 6.85
C TRP A 247 13.49 -0.41 6.61
N ILE A 248 12.91 0.77 6.60
CA ILE A 248 13.65 2.02 6.61
C ILE A 248 13.37 2.72 7.93
N ASP A 249 14.41 2.93 8.71
CA ASP A 249 14.36 3.61 10.01
C ASP A 249 14.64 5.10 9.80
N LEU A 250 13.59 5.91 9.92
CA LEU A 250 13.64 7.37 9.82
C LEU A 250 13.47 8.04 11.19
N ALA A 251 13.78 7.32 12.29
CA ALA A 251 13.72 7.90 13.63
C ALA A 251 14.52 9.21 13.70
N ASN A 252 13.93 10.22 14.33
CA ASN A 252 14.52 11.55 14.51
C ASN A 252 14.78 12.36 13.22
N ILE A 253 14.16 12.03 12.09
CA ILE A 253 14.35 12.81 10.85
C ILE A 253 13.80 14.24 10.95
N SER A 254 12.70 14.44 11.70
CA SER A 254 12.11 15.77 11.97
C SER A 254 11.50 15.86 13.38
N PRO A 255 12.34 15.85 14.44
CA PRO A 255 11.85 15.80 15.81
C PRO A 255 11.08 17.07 16.23
N GLU A 256 11.31 18.18 15.53
CA GLU A 256 10.60 19.45 15.78
C GLU A 256 9.14 19.45 15.30
N ASP A 257 8.80 18.60 14.34
CA ASP A 257 7.48 18.59 13.70
C ASP A 257 6.50 17.58 14.33
N VAL A 258 7.00 16.57 15.06
CA VAL A 258 6.18 15.53 15.70
C VAL A 258 5.63 15.93 17.09
N LYS A 259 5.36 17.19 17.31
CA LYS A 259 4.85 17.70 18.60
C LYS A 259 3.38 17.37 18.83
N ASP A 260 2.61 17.29 17.77
CA ASP A 260 1.22 16.83 17.75
C ASP A 260 1.21 15.37 17.35
N SER A 261 0.40 14.56 18.02
CA SER A 261 0.33 13.12 17.77
C SER A 261 -0.06 12.78 16.32
N GLU A 262 -0.83 13.65 15.65
CA GLU A 262 -1.22 13.43 14.26
C GLU A 262 -0.18 13.89 13.24
N ASN A 263 0.84 14.64 13.65
CA ASN A 263 1.92 15.08 12.77
C ASN A 263 2.93 13.96 12.48
N THR A 264 2.46 12.81 12.07
CA THR A 264 3.26 11.62 11.80
C THR A 264 3.99 11.72 10.47
N LEU A 265 5.07 10.92 10.31
CA LEU A 265 5.67 10.63 9.02
C LEU A 265 4.60 10.11 8.06
N ASN A 266 4.39 10.79 6.95
CA ASN A 266 3.46 10.39 5.91
C ASN A 266 3.77 11.14 4.60
N GLY A 267 4.05 10.41 3.54
CA GLY A 267 4.46 10.94 2.25
C GLY A 267 5.83 10.43 1.84
N ILE A 268 5.85 9.59 0.81
CA ILE A 268 7.02 9.06 0.13
C ILE A 268 6.89 9.43 -1.35
N ALA A 269 7.92 9.97 -1.96
CA ALA A 269 7.95 10.16 -3.41
C ALA A 269 9.26 9.66 -3.99
N TYR A 270 9.22 9.10 -5.19
CA TYR A 270 10.36 8.55 -5.87
C TYR A 270 10.54 9.16 -7.27
N ASP A 271 11.70 9.79 -7.47
CA ASP A 271 12.15 10.21 -8.80
C ASP A 271 12.92 9.06 -9.48
N ALA A 272 12.22 8.29 -10.28
CA ALA A 272 12.80 7.14 -10.97
C ALA A 272 13.87 7.51 -12.01
N GLN A 273 13.86 8.74 -12.53
CA GLN A 273 14.84 9.19 -13.53
C GLN A 273 16.21 9.46 -12.90
N ASN A 274 16.23 10.00 -11.69
CA ASN A 274 17.46 10.41 -11.00
C ASN A 274 17.75 9.58 -9.74
N ASP A 275 16.95 8.54 -9.47
CA ASP A 275 17.07 7.68 -8.30
C ASP A 275 17.07 8.46 -6.98
N ARG A 276 16.10 9.39 -6.84
CA ARG A 276 15.96 10.21 -5.64
C ARG A 276 14.72 9.82 -4.84
N ILE A 277 14.88 9.76 -3.53
CA ILE A 277 13.82 9.42 -2.58
C ILE A 277 13.52 10.66 -1.75
N PHE A 278 12.24 10.96 -1.62
CA PHE A 278 11.76 12.07 -0.82
C PHE A 278 10.79 11.59 0.25
N VAL A 279 10.83 12.20 1.43
CA VAL A 279 9.92 11.90 2.53
C VAL A 279 9.51 13.18 3.25
N THR A 280 8.27 13.20 3.75
CA THR A 280 7.73 14.26 4.58
C THR A 280 6.75 13.71 5.61
N GLY A 281 6.01 14.54 6.29
CA GLY A 281 4.96 14.15 7.24
C GLY A 281 3.82 15.16 7.28
N LYS A 282 2.74 14.74 7.91
CA LYS A 282 1.54 15.56 8.12
C LYS A 282 1.91 16.84 8.87
N LYS A 283 1.64 17.99 8.26
CA LYS A 283 1.94 19.33 8.82
C LYS A 283 3.41 19.59 9.15
N TRP A 284 4.34 18.81 8.59
CA TRP A 284 5.75 19.08 8.74
C TRP A 284 6.16 20.34 7.96
N LYS A 285 7.19 21.02 8.45
CA LYS A 285 7.75 22.23 7.80
C LYS A 285 8.78 21.90 6.73
N LYS A 286 9.19 20.64 6.66
CA LYS A 286 10.29 20.18 5.83
C LYS A 286 9.88 18.91 5.06
N LEU A 287 10.38 18.85 3.84
CA LEU A 287 10.44 17.67 3.01
C LEU A 287 11.91 17.33 2.80
N PHE A 288 12.30 16.09 2.94
CA PHE A 288 13.68 15.64 2.89
C PHE A 288 13.92 14.78 1.66
N GLU A 289 15.00 15.07 0.93
CA GLU A 289 15.61 14.13 0.00
C GLU A 289 16.59 13.27 0.80
N ILE A 290 16.43 11.97 0.73
CA ILE A 290 17.23 11.03 1.49
C ILE A 290 17.94 10.02 0.61
N LYS A 291 19.05 9.48 1.14
CA LYS A 291 19.74 8.33 0.60
C LYS A 291 19.78 7.23 1.65
N LEU A 292 19.42 6.00 1.26
CA LEU A 292 19.46 4.87 2.17
C LEU A 292 20.90 4.43 2.45
N LYS A 293 21.14 4.07 3.70
CA LYS A 293 22.38 3.46 4.19
C LYS A 293 22.08 2.18 4.97
N PRO A 294 22.94 1.17 4.95
CA PRO A 294 22.82 0.04 5.87
C PRO A 294 22.78 0.56 7.30
N LYS A 295 21.90 0.01 8.11
CA LYS A 295 21.92 0.26 9.56
C LYS A 295 22.91 -0.74 10.18
N SER A 296 24.02 -0.21 10.72
CA SER A 296 25.03 -0.98 11.46
C SER A 296 24.50 -1.54 12.77
#